data_2336185b7b5ddffa1793d21dad8bf84d
#
_entry.id   2336185b7b5ddffa1793d21dad8bf84d
#
_cell.length_a   1.000
_cell.length_b   1.000
_cell.length_c   1.000
_cell.angle_alpha   90.00
_cell.angle_beta   90.00
_cell.angle_gamma   90.00
#
_symmetry.space_group_name_H-M   'P 1'
#
loop_
_entity.id
_entity.type
_entity.pdbx_description
1 polymer ?
#
loop_
_entity_poly.entity_id
_entity_poly.type
_entity_poly.pdbx_seq_one_letter_code
_entity_poly.pdbx_strand_id
1 'polypeptide(L)'
;KYIPHGLNHENYFPITRDHDDYKEMQIFRNNMFKGEDVDYVLFFNSRNIRRKQIPDTMLAFRHFLDGLPQEKADKCRMVLHTEISTDHGTDLEQVREFLFDEKYPKAITFSLNKVNRKQLNFMYNIADAQVLLTSNEGWGLTLTEAILAGTPIIANVTGGMQDQMRFVDDK
;
A
#
# COMPACT_ATOMS: atom_id res chain seq x y z
N LYS A 1 14.65 22.94 18.30
CA LYS A 1 15.09 22.72 16.91
C LYS A 1 14.28 21.59 16.32
N TYR A 2 13.54 21.83 15.23
CA TYR A 2 12.80 20.81 14.51
C TYR A 2 13.78 19.96 13.68
N ILE A 3 13.66 18.63 13.79
CA ILE A 3 14.47 17.67 13.03
C ILE A 3 13.47 16.68 12.41
N PRO A 4 13.18 16.78 11.11
CA PRO A 4 12.29 15.84 10.42
C PRO A 4 12.95 14.45 10.32
N HIS A 5 12.13 13.42 10.17
CA HIS A 5 12.59 12.11 9.78
C HIS A 5 13.16 12.12 8.36
N GLY A 6 14.24 11.40 8.15
CA GLY A 6 14.81 11.13 6.83
C GLY A 6 14.88 9.63 6.57
N LEU A 7 14.82 9.25 5.29
CA LEU A 7 15.08 7.90 4.82
C LEU A 7 16.26 7.89 3.87
N ASN A 8 16.98 6.77 3.83
CA ASN A 8 18.04 6.59 2.84
C ASN A 8 17.40 6.32 1.47
N HIS A 9 17.62 7.23 0.52
CA HIS A 9 17.12 7.14 -0.85
C HIS A 9 17.69 5.95 -1.64
N GLU A 10 18.81 5.37 -1.20
CA GLU A 10 19.36 4.15 -1.81
C GLU A 10 18.49 2.91 -1.57
N ASN A 11 17.60 2.96 -0.57
CA ASN A 11 16.70 1.84 -0.27
C ASN A 11 15.36 1.92 -0.99
N TYR A 12 14.95 3.13 -1.38
CA TYR A 12 13.66 3.39 -2.02
C TYR A 12 13.87 4.35 -3.19
N PHE A 13 13.58 3.89 -4.38
CA PHE A 13 13.79 4.60 -5.63
C PHE A 13 12.87 4.04 -6.73
N PRO A 14 12.54 4.84 -7.76
CA PRO A 14 11.76 4.36 -8.89
C PRO A 14 12.53 3.30 -9.71
N ILE A 15 11.87 2.20 -10.04
CA ILE A 15 12.40 1.15 -10.90
C ILE A 15 11.75 1.25 -12.26
N THR A 16 12.42 1.94 -13.19
CA THR A 16 11.99 2.06 -14.59
C THR A 16 12.32 0.81 -15.39
N ARG A 17 11.79 0.70 -16.61
CA ARG A 17 12.03 -0.46 -17.49
C ARG A 17 13.50 -0.70 -17.80
N ASP A 18 14.32 0.35 -17.77
CA ASP A 18 15.77 0.30 -18.05
C ASP A 18 16.60 0.05 -16.80
N HIS A 19 15.98 -0.06 -15.61
CA HIS A 19 16.67 -0.32 -14.36
C HIS A 19 17.07 -1.81 -14.26
N ASP A 20 18.25 -2.10 -13.73
CA ASP A 20 18.79 -3.48 -13.59
C ASP A 20 17.84 -4.40 -12.81
N ASP A 21 17.16 -3.87 -11.79
CA ASP A 21 16.23 -4.62 -10.94
C ASP A 21 14.85 -4.85 -11.59
N TYR A 22 14.55 -4.26 -12.77
CA TYR A 22 13.21 -4.34 -13.36
C TYR A 22 12.75 -5.78 -13.59
N LYS A 23 13.63 -6.63 -14.14
CA LYS A 23 13.31 -8.04 -14.42
C LYS A 23 13.00 -8.81 -13.14
N GLU A 24 13.78 -8.59 -12.08
CA GLU A 24 13.57 -9.25 -10.78
C GLU A 24 12.27 -8.77 -10.13
N MET A 25 11.96 -7.48 -10.23
CA MET A 25 10.71 -6.92 -9.77
C MET A 25 9.50 -7.53 -10.51
N GLN A 26 9.59 -7.75 -11.83
CA GLN A 26 8.51 -8.41 -12.59
C GLN A 26 8.31 -9.87 -12.18
N ILE A 27 9.38 -10.60 -11.89
CA ILE A 27 9.31 -11.96 -11.34
C ILE A 27 8.64 -11.93 -9.96
N PHE A 28 9.03 -10.98 -9.11
CA PHE A 28 8.42 -10.80 -7.78
C PHE A 28 6.92 -10.50 -7.88
N ARG A 29 6.51 -9.60 -8.80
CA ARG A 29 5.11 -9.30 -9.09
C ARG A 29 4.34 -10.54 -9.56
N ASN A 30 4.90 -11.27 -10.51
CA ASN A 30 4.27 -12.49 -11.03
C ASN A 30 4.06 -13.55 -9.94
N ASN A 31 5.04 -13.71 -9.05
CA ASN A 31 4.94 -14.64 -7.92
C ASN A 31 3.89 -14.18 -6.89
N MET A 32 3.82 -12.85 -6.62
CA MET A 32 2.84 -12.27 -5.69
C MET A 32 1.40 -12.54 -6.14
N PHE A 33 1.12 -12.40 -7.42
CA PHE A 33 -0.21 -12.59 -8.01
C PHE A 33 -0.39 -13.96 -8.68
N LYS A 34 0.55 -14.90 -8.52
CA LYS A 34 0.48 -16.28 -9.05
C LYS A 34 0.24 -16.33 -10.56
N GLY A 35 0.78 -15.38 -11.31
CA GLY A 35 0.61 -15.27 -12.75
C GLY A 35 -0.75 -14.72 -13.20
N GLU A 36 -1.59 -14.26 -12.27
CA GLU A 36 -2.88 -13.64 -12.61
C GLU A 36 -2.67 -12.28 -13.32
N ASP A 37 -3.59 -11.97 -14.22
CA ASP A 37 -3.64 -10.68 -14.91
C ASP A 37 -4.22 -9.61 -13.98
N VAL A 38 -3.35 -8.74 -13.48
CA VAL A 38 -3.68 -7.66 -12.53
C VAL A 38 -3.33 -6.32 -13.16
N ASP A 39 -4.35 -5.47 -13.31
CA ASP A 39 -4.21 -4.15 -13.95
C ASP A 39 -4.01 -3.02 -12.95
N TYR A 40 -4.52 -3.17 -11.71
CA TYR A 40 -4.44 -2.13 -10.67
C TYR A 40 -4.09 -2.72 -9.31
N VAL A 41 -3.09 -2.12 -8.67
CA VAL A 41 -2.60 -2.53 -7.34
C VAL A 41 -2.65 -1.36 -6.36
N LEU A 42 -3.52 -1.45 -5.37
CA LEU A 42 -3.53 -0.57 -4.21
C LEU A 42 -2.68 -1.19 -3.10
N PHE A 43 -1.69 -0.48 -2.60
CA PHE A 43 -0.78 -1.00 -1.59
C PHE A 43 -1.01 -0.35 -0.23
N PHE A 44 -1.06 -1.16 0.82
CA PHE A 44 -1.08 -0.75 2.21
C PHE A 44 0.08 -1.41 2.96
N ASN A 45 0.87 -0.60 3.67
CA ASN A 45 2.00 -1.07 4.48
C ASN A 45 1.96 -0.40 5.86
N SER A 46 1.55 -1.14 6.88
CA SER A 46 1.60 -0.69 8.28
C SER A 46 1.26 -1.84 9.23
N ARG A 47 1.52 -1.67 10.52
CA ARG A 47 1.06 -2.61 11.55
C ARG A 47 -0.46 -2.60 11.66
N ASN A 48 -1.03 -3.76 11.95
CA ASN A 48 -2.46 -3.88 12.24
C ASN A 48 -2.75 -3.36 13.66
N ILE A 49 -3.09 -2.09 13.76
CA ILE A 49 -3.52 -1.41 14.99
C ILE A 49 -4.68 -0.47 14.67
N ARG A 50 -5.62 -0.29 15.61
CA ARG A 50 -6.90 0.41 15.39
C ARG A 50 -6.77 1.75 14.70
N ARG A 51 -5.81 2.60 15.11
CA ARG A 51 -5.63 3.94 14.52
C ARG A 51 -5.29 3.93 13.03
N LYS A 52 -4.85 2.80 12.47
CA LYS A 52 -4.53 2.65 11.05
C LYS A 52 -5.75 2.42 10.15
N GLN A 53 -6.92 2.25 10.74
CA GLN A 53 -8.21 2.19 10.06
C GLN A 53 -8.18 1.26 8.82
N ILE A 54 -7.59 0.06 8.98
CA ILE A 54 -7.46 -0.90 7.88
C ILE A 54 -8.83 -1.38 7.39
N PRO A 55 -9.81 -1.72 8.26
CA PRO A 55 -11.16 -2.09 7.82
C PRO A 55 -11.84 -1.01 6.98
N ASP A 56 -11.69 0.28 7.37
CA ASP A 56 -12.26 1.40 6.61
C ASP A 56 -11.58 1.55 5.24
N THR A 57 -10.26 1.29 5.19
CA THR A 57 -9.51 1.29 3.94
C THR A 57 -9.96 0.13 3.02
N MET A 58 -10.21 -1.06 3.59
CA MET A 58 -10.77 -2.20 2.85
C MET A 58 -12.19 -1.90 2.35
N LEU A 59 -13.04 -1.29 3.17
CA LEU A 59 -14.39 -0.87 2.76
C LEU A 59 -14.35 0.17 1.64
N ALA A 60 -13.46 1.14 1.72
CA ALA A 60 -13.26 2.13 0.65
C ALA A 60 -12.83 1.44 -0.66
N PHE A 61 -11.94 0.46 -0.59
CA PHE A 61 -11.54 -0.33 -1.76
C PHE A 61 -12.70 -1.16 -2.32
N ARG A 62 -13.55 -1.73 -1.46
CA ARG A 62 -14.78 -2.42 -1.90
C ARG A 62 -15.69 -1.46 -2.67
N HIS A 63 -15.94 -0.25 -2.18
CA HIS A 63 -16.73 0.75 -2.88
C HIS A 63 -16.11 1.17 -4.21
N PHE A 64 -14.79 1.27 -4.28
CA PHE A 64 -14.07 1.50 -5.54
C PHE A 64 -14.36 0.39 -6.56
N LEU A 65 -14.27 -0.88 -6.16
CA LEU A 65 -14.57 -2.02 -7.03
C LEU A 65 -16.03 -2.02 -7.50
N ASP A 66 -16.97 -1.70 -6.61
CA ASP A 66 -18.41 -1.63 -6.94
C ASP A 66 -18.73 -0.54 -7.97
N GLY A 67 -17.88 0.49 -8.08
CA GLY A 67 -17.98 1.54 -9.09
C GLY A 67 -17.41 1.17 -10.47
N LEU A 68 -16.79 -0.01 -10.62
CA LEU A 68 -16.15 -0.45 -11.84
C LEU A 68 -17.00 -1.51 -12.58
N PRO A 69 -16.86 -1.63 -13.92
CA PRO A 69 -17.30 -2.84 -14.62
C PRO A 69 -16.62 -4.09 -14.02
N GLN A 70 -17.36 -5.20 -13.90
CA GLN A 70 -16.88 -6.42 -13.24
C GLN A 70 -15.53 -6.90 -13.79
N GLU A 71 -15.34 -6.91 -15.11
CA GLU A 71 -14.10 -7.31 -15.77
C GLU A 71 -12.87 -6.49 -15.34
N LYS A 72 -13.07 -5.21 -15.01
CA LYS A 72 -12.01 -4.34 -14.48
C LYS A 72 -11.81 -4.55 -12.99
N ALA A 73 -12.88 -4.67 -12.22
CA ALA A 73 -12.82 -4.95 -10.79
C ALA A 73 -12.08 -6.26 -10.51
N ASP A 74 -12.28 -7.30 -11.31
CA ASP A 74 -11.63 -8.61 -11.19
C ASP A 74 -10.10 -8.55 -11.38
N LYS A 75 -9.59 -7.50 -12.01
CA LYS A 75 -8.15 -7.25 -12.21
C LYS A 75 -7.54 -6.27 -11.20
N CYS A 76 -8.31 -5.81 -10.23
CA CYS A 76 -7.81 -4.95 -9.17
C CYS A 76 -7.41 -5.79 -7.94
N ARG A 77 -6.32 -5.42 -7.31
CA ARG A 77 -5.84 -6.04 -6.06
C ARG A 77 -5.50 -4.98 -5.03
N MET A 78 -5.87 -5.24 -3.79
CA MET A 78 -5.33 -4.52 -2.65
C MET A 78 -4.32 -5.43 -1.93
N VAL A 79 -3.07 -5.01 -1.90
CA VAL A 79 -1.99 -5.72 -1.20
C VAL A 79 -1.86 -5.15 0.20
N LEU A 80 -2.09 -5.98 1.21
CA LEU A 80 -1.95 -5.64 2.63
C LEU A 80 -0.67 -6.26 3.18
N HIS A 81 0.39 -5.44 3.33
CA HIS A 81 1.61 -5.85 4.04
C HIS A 81 1.45 -5.50 5.52
N THR A 82 0.85 -6.44 6.24
CA THR A 82 0.47 -6.27 7.65
C THR A 82 0.20 -7.63 8.29
N GLU A 83 0.08 -7.67 9.61
CA GLU A 83 -0.38 -8.82 10.36
C GLU A 83 -1.91 -8.96 10.20
N ILE A 84 -2.40 -10.18 9.97
CA ILE A 84 -3.85 -10.43 9.78
C ILE A 84 -4.65 -10.10 11.04
N SER A 85 -4.15 -10.50 12.22
CA SER A 85 -4.80 -10.26 13.50
C SER A 85 -3.77 -9.92 14.57
N THR A 86 -4.08 -8.96 15.44
CA THR A 86 -3.27 -8.57 16.60
C THR A 86 -4.18 -8.15 17.76
N ASP A 87 -3.66 -8.19 18.98
CA ASP A 87 -4.41 -7.76 20.19
C ASP A 87 -4.88 -6.29 20.13
N HIS A 88 -4.18 -5.46 19.34
CA HIS A 88 -4.46 -4.03 19.21
C HIS A 88 -5.08 -3.63 17.86
N GLY A 89 -5.36 -4.61 17.02
CA GLY A 89 -5.88 -4.45 15.67
C GLY A 89 -7.27 -5.02 15.48
N THR A 90 -7.53 -5.42 14.25
CA THR A 90 -8.77 -6.07 13.82
C THR A 90 -8.42 -7.40 13.15
N ASP A 91 -9.29 -8.37 13.23
CA ASP A 91 -9.20 -9.59 12.44
C ASP A 91 -9.53 -9.25 10.97
N LEU A 92 -8.49 -9.09 10.18
CA LEU A 92 -8.62 -8.66 8.77
C LEU A 92 -9.09 -9.78 7.86
N GLU A 93 -8.96 -11.04 8.28
CA GLU A 93 -9.51 -12.17 7.53
C GLU A 93 -11.04 -12.14 7.59
N GLN A 94 -11.64 -11.93 8.77
CA GLN A 94 -13.08 -11.78 8.90
C GLN A 94 -13.60 -10.54 8.12
N VAL A 95 -12.85 -9.45 8.11
CA VAL A 95 -13.20 -8.26 7.30
C VAL A 95 -13.15 -8.59 5.81
N ARG A 96 -12.14 -9.33 5.35
CA ARG A 96 -12.02 -9.78 3.96
C ARG A 96 -13.21 -10.66 3.56
N GLU A 97 -13.51 -11.68 4.36
CA GLU A 97 -14.66 -12.58 4.13
C GLU A 97 -15.96 -11.80 4.01
N PHE A 98 -16.22 -10.90 4.96
CA PHE A 98 -17.46 -10.12 4.96
C PHE A 98 -17.58 -9.16 3.77
N LEU A 99 -16.49 -8.51 3.38
CA LEU A 99 -16.54 -7.46 2.35
C LEU A 99 -16.37 -8.00 0.92
N PHE A 100 -15.61 -9.09 0.72
CA PHE A 100 -15.13 -9.43 -0.62
C PHE A 100 -15.50 -10.83 -1.11
N ASP A 101 -15.67 -11.84 -0.25
CA ASP A 101 -15.75 -13.24 -0.69
C ASP A 101 -16.91 -13.53 -1.63
N GLU A 102 -18.05 -12.89 -1.44
CA GLU A 102 -19.20 -13.11 -2.29
C GLU A 102 -19.00 -12.61 -3.74
N LYS A 103 -18.36 -11.44 -3.90
CA LYS A 103 -18.31 -10.77 -5.21
C LYS A 103 -16.90 -10.63 -5.77
N TYR A 104 -15.91 -10.44 -4.91
CA TYR A 104 -14.52 -10.15 -5.30
C TYR A 104 -13.50 -11.01 -4.51
N PRO A 105 -13.57 -12.35 -4.59
CA PRO A 105 -12.79 -13.24 -3.70
C PRO A 105 -11.27 -13.10 -3.86
N LYS A 106 -10.81 -12.50 -4.95
CA LYS A 106 -9.38 -12.29 -5.23
C LYS A 106 -8.90 -10.87 -4.94
N ALA A 107 -9.78 -9.96 -4.52
CA ALA A 107 -9.46 -8.53 -4.39
C ALA A 107 -8.37 -8.23 -3.35
N ILE A 108 -8.26 -9.04 -2.29
CA ILE A 108 -7.31 -8.84 -1.20
C ILE A 108 -6.17 -9.86 -1.28
N THR A 109 -4.95 -9.35 -1.23
CA THR A 109 -3.71 -10.15 -1.14
C THR A 109 -2.99 -9.80 0.15
N PHE A 110 -2.87 -10.74 1.09
CA PHE A 110 -2.07 -10.57 2.30
C PHE A 110 -0.60 -10.92 2.03
N SER A 111 0.29 -9.99 2.32
CA SER A 111 1.74 -10.18 2.31
C SER A 111 2.25 -10.35 3.74
N LEU A 112 2.29 -11.61 4.20
CA LEU A 112 2.57 -11.95 5.61
C LEU A 112 4.05 -12.20 5.89
N ASN A 113 4.82 -12.55 4.87
CA ASN A 113 6.22 -12.84 5.02
C ASN A 113 7.03 -11.57 5.26
N LYS A 114 8.04 -11.65 6.10
CA LYS A 114 9.04 -10.59 6.19
C LYS A 114 9.71 -10.43 4.84
N VAL A 115 9.67 -9.22 4.32
CA VAL A 115 10.37 -8.83 3.08
C VAL A 115 11.65 -8.08 3.42
N ASN A 116 12.68 -8.23 2.60
CA ASN A 116 13.86 -7.39 2.72
C ASN A 116 13.60 -6.00 2.09
N ARG A 117 14.54 -5.07 2.26
CA ARG A 117 14.38 -3.69 1.77
C ARG A 117 14.18 -3.62 0.26
N LYS A 118 14.90 -4.44 -0.51
CA LYS A 118 14.77 -4.51 -1.96
C LYS A 118 13.37 -4.97 -2.37
N GLN A 119 12.87 -6.02 -1.73
CA GLN A 119 11.51 -6.52 -1.98
C GLN A 119 10.43 -5.50 -1.57
N LEU A 120 10.66 -4.76 -0.48
CA LEU A 120 9.74 -3.69 -0.08
C LEU A 120 9.73 -2.56 -1.11
N ASN A 121 10.90 -2.18 -1.66
CA ASN A 121 10.95 -1.23 -2.77
C ASN A 121 10.22 -1.77 -4.02
N PHE A 122 10.30 -3.07 -4.31
CA PHE A 122 9.51 -3.68 -5.38
C PHE A 122 8.00 -3.52 -5.13
N MET A 123 7.53 -3.73 -3.90
CA MET A 123 6.10 -3.59 -3.57
C MET A 123 5.61 -2.16 -3.83
N TYR A 124 6.39 -1.14 -3.47
CA TYR A 124 6.07 0.24 -3.80
C TYR A 124 6.04 0.48 -5.32
N ASN A 125 7.02 -0.02 -6.06
CA ASN A 125 7.10 0.16 -7.51
C ASN A 125 6.06 -0.65 -8.31
N ILE A 126 5.52 -1.74 -7.75
CA ILE A 126 4.43 -2.54 -8.34
C ILE A 126 3.08 -1.86 -8.14
N ALA A 127 2.95 -1.07 -7.08
CA ALA A 127 1.70 -0.41 -6.72
C ALA A 127 1.41 0.79 -7.63
N ASP A 128 0.17 0.90 -8.08
CA ASP A 128 -0.34 2.09 -8.77
C ASP A 128 -0.64 3.23 -7.80
N ALA A 129 -0.95 2.90 -6.55
CA ALA A 129 -1.02 3.85 -5.45
C ALA A 129 -0.79 3.17 -4.10
N GLN A 130 -0.22 3.92 -3.15
CA GLN A 130 -0.20 3.54 -1.75
C GLN A 130 -1.29 4.28 -0.99
N VAL A 131 -1.99 3.57 -0.09
CA VAL A 131 -3.03 4.16 0.75
C VAL A 131 -2.65 4.10 2.23
N LEU A 132 -2.89 5.20 2.96
CA LEU A 132 -2.77 5.26 4.42
C LEU A 132 -3.84 6.17 5.01
N LEU A 133 -5.00 5.58 5.35
CA LEU A 133 -6.07 6.26 6.08
C LEU A 133 -5.85 6.02 7.58
N THR A 134 -5.18 6.93 8.26
CA THR A 134 -4.89 6.80 9.70
C THR A 134 -5.52 7.94 10.48
N SER A 135 -6.08 7.66 11.65
CA SER A 135 -6.65 8.72 12.50
C SER A 135 -5.57 9.60 13.14
N ASN A 136 -4.37 9.06 13.30
CA ASN A 136 -3.21 9.79 13.83
C ASN A 136 -1.90 9.14 13.36
N GLU A 137 -0.92 9.96 13.02
CA GLU A 137 0.41 9.51 12.60
C GLU A 137 1.50 10.49 13.07
N GLY A 138 2.56 9.94 13.68
CA GLY A 138 3.72 10.73 14.09
C GLY A 138 4.48 11.31 12.91
N TRP A 139 4.78 10.47 11.90
CA TRP A 139 5.43 10.89 10.66
C TRP A 139 4.83 10.22 9.43
N GLY A 140 4.62 8.91 9.46
CA GLY A 140 4.18 8.13 8.31
C GLY A 140 5.34 7.73 7.40
N LEU A 141 6.33 7.00 7.95
CA LEU A 141 7.51 6.57 7.19
C LEU A 141 7.15 5.85 5.88
N THR A 142 6.09 5.07 5.88
CA THR A 142 5.61 4.36 4.68
C THR A 142 5.19 5.30 3.54
N LEU A 143 4.74 6.53 3.86
CA LEU A 143 4.48 7.55 2.84
C LEU A 143 5.78 8.12 2.28
N THR A 144 6.79 8.37 3.15
CA THR A 144 8.12 8.80 2.68
C THR A 144 8.74 7.75 1.77
N GLU A 145 8.61 6.46 2.11
CA GLU A 145 9.06 5.32 1.30
C GLU A 145 8.38 5.33 -0.08
N ALA A 146 7.05 5.50 -0.11
CA ALA A 146 6.29 5.59 -1.36
C ALA A 146 6.70 6.80 -2.21
N ILE A 147 6.86 7.98 -1.60
CA ILE A 147 7.33 9.19 -2.30
C ILE A 147 8.69 8.95 -2.95
N LEU A 148 9.65 8.36 -2.21
CA LEU A 148 10.98 8.04 -2.73
C LEU A 148 10.94 7.01 -3.86
N ALA A 149 10.03 6.03 -3.79
CA ALA A 149 9.82 5.05 -4.85
C ALA A 149 9.05 5.60 -6.06
N GLY A 150 8.54 6.84 -5.99
CA GLY A 150 7.72 7.45 -7.04
C GLY A 150 6.28 6.96 -7.09
N THR A 151 5.81 6.26 -6.04
CA THR A 151 4.45 5.71 -5.96
C THR A 151 3.47 6.80 -5.55
N PRO A 152 2.37 7.02 -6.29
CA PRO A 152 1.28 7.90 -5.88
C PRO A 152 0.71 7.53 -4.51
N ILE A 153 0.31 8.53 -3.72
CA ILE A 153 -0.21 8.31 -2.36
C ILE A 153 -1.63 8.82 -2.20
N ILE A 154 -2.42 8.06 -1.43
CA ILE A 154 -3.77 8.42 -0.97
C ILE A 154 -3.71 8.44 0.56
N ALA A 155 -3.87 9.60 1.18
CA ALA A 155 -3.76 9.74 2.62
C ALA A 155 -4.69 10.82 3.18
N ASN A 156 -5.21 10.59 4.38
CA ASN A 156 -5.76 11.68 5.19
C ASN A 156 -4.60 12.32 5.97
N VAL A 157 -4.30 13.56 5.65
CA VAL A 157 -3.14 14.27 6.19
C VAL A 157 -3.37 14.65 7.65
N THR A 158 -2.75 13.90 8.57
CA THR A 158 -2.88 14.10 10.01
C THR A 158 -1.54 14.01 10.74
N GLY A 159 -1.40 14.70 11.86
CA GLY A 159 -0.16 14.71 12.66
C GLY A 159 1.05 15.14 11.84
N GLY A 160 2.16 14.42 11.99
CA GLY A 160 3.42 14.70 11.28
C GLY A 160 3.39 14.47 9.77
N MET A 161 2.33 13.85 9.23
CA MET A 161 2.15 13.75 7.79
C MET A 161 1.94 15.12 7.15
N GLN A 162 1.42 16.10 7.89
CA GLN A 162 1.28 17.47 7.43
C GLN A 162 2.61 18.07 6.99
N ASP A 163 3.70 17.74 7.65
CA ASP A 163 5.02 18.25 7.32
C ASP A 163 5.57 17.66 6.01
N GLN A 164 5.19 16.43 5.68
CA GLN A 164 5.56 15.77 4.42
C GLN A 164 4.75 16.29 3.23
N MET A 165 3.51 16.73 3.48
CA MET A 165 2.55 17.12 2.45
C MET A 165 2.48 18.64 2.25
N ARG A 166 3.34 19.39 2.92
CA ARG A 166 3.41 20.85 2.71
C ARG A 166 4.09 21.12 1.38
N PHE A 167 3.32 21.55 0.42
CA PHE A 167 3.84 22.26 -0.75
C PHE A 167 4.11 23.69 -0.31
N VAL A 168 5.37 24.05 -0.17
CA VAL A 168 5.75 25.46 0.00
C VAL A 168 5.71 26.07 -1.40
N ASP A 169 4.75 26.95 -1.65
CA ASP A 169 4.83 27.86 -2.78
C ASP A 169 6.03 28.79 -2.50
N ASP A 170 7.10 28.60 -3.23
CA ASP A 170 8.22 29.53 -3.28
C ASP A 170 7.73 30.84 -3.98
N LYS A 171 7.09 31.69 -3.20
CA LYS A 171 6.81 33.09 -3.56
C LYS A 171 7.63 34.02 -2.71
#